data_d67bdeb39a6273572511df6d209005e6
#
_entry.id   d67bdeb39a6273572511df6d209005e6
#
_cell.length_a   1.000
_cell.length_b   1.000
_cell.length_c   1.000
_cell.angle_alpha   90.00
_cell.angle_beta   90.00
_cell.angle_gamma   90.00
#
_symmetry.space_group_name_H-M   'P 1'
#
loop_
_entity.id
_entity.type
_entity.pdbx_description
1 polymer ?
#
loop_
_entity_poly.entity_id
_entity_poly.type
_entity_poly.pdbx_seq_one_letter_code
_entity_poly.pdbx_strand_id
1 'polypeptide(L)'
;MPHWSGDRWQIGDRFPVTNDPRSYLNWTRTGGSHPGNGELNAAVVRWTAPGNMRIRITGKLTRPAVNLGDGIRWRLLLGNQVLREETLTAKQKELPVLTQEIAVTKGQNVDFAIDARGDTNNDSFGWAPSIQQLDGAKTLWDFTTEFSGPQTVMDAWQAYAQALLCTNEAVFVD
;
A
#
# COMPACT_ATOMS: atom_id res chain seq x y z
N MET A 1 7.32 -6.66 0.73
CA MET A 1 8.55 -5.84 0.83
C MET A 1 8.96 -5.84 2.30
N PRO A 2 10.14 -6.36 2.66
CA PRO A 2 10.51 -6.59 4.05
C PRO A 2 11.20 -5.40 4.75
N HIS A 3 11.65 -4.41 3.99
CA HIS A 3 12.47 -3.32 4.53
C HIS A 3 11.74 -1.98 4.47
N TRP A 4 11.74 -1.27 5.61
CA TRP A 4 11.22 0.09 5.75
C TRP A 4 12.39 1.08 5.88
N SER A 5 12.46 2.07 4.99
CA SER A 5 13.54 3.08 4.96
C SER A 5 13.17 4.42 5.61
N GLY A 6 12.01 4.49 6.29
CA GLY A 6 11.49 5.72 6.89
C GLY A 6 10.38 6.39 6.06
N ASP A 7 10.42 6.25 4.74
CA ASP A 7 9.44 6.85 3.82
C ASP A 7 8.82 5.85 2.83
N ARG A 8 9.41 4.65 2.70
CA ARG A 8 8.99 3.63 1.74
C ARG A 8 9.22 2.22 2.24
N TRP A 9 8.42 1.30 1.74
CA TRP A 9 8.67 -0.13 1.77
C TRP A 9 9.46 -0.55 0.52
N GLN A 10 10.54 -1.32 0.69
CA GLN A 10 11.43 -1.78 -0.38
C GLN A 10 11.97 -3.18 -0.10
N ILE A 11 12.74 -3.74 -1.02
CA ILE A 11 13.23 -5.13 -0.92
C ILE A 11 14.40 -5.27 0.05
N GLY A 12 15.33 -4.33 0.05
CA GLY A 12 16.54 -4.39 0.87
C GLY A 12 16.85 -3.08 1.57
N ASP A 13 17.97 -3.02 2.25
CA ASP A 13 18.46 -1.83 2.97
C ASP A 13 18.93 -0.71 2.02
N ARG A 14 19.20 -1.05 0.76
CA ARG A 14 19.58 -0.12 -0.30
C ARG A 14 18.54 -0.08 -1.40
N PHE A 15 18.44 1.05 -2.09
CA PHE A 15 17.54 1.23 -3.23
C PHE A 15 18.26 1.97 -4.38
N PRO A 16 18.22 1.43 -5.60
CA PRO A 16 17.71 0.11 -6.00
C PRO A 16 18.60 -1.04 -5.50
N VAL A 17 18.06 -2.25 -5.39
CA VAL A 17 18.84 -3.47 -5.14
C VAL A 17 19.45 -3.95 -6.44
N THR A 18 20.76 -4.14 -6.49
CA THR A 18 21.45 -4.61 -7.70
C THR A 18 21.26 -6.12 -7.93
N ASN A 19 21.18 -6.55 -9.19
CA ASN A 19 21.08 -7.95 -9.61
C ASN A 19 19.86 -8.73 -9.04
N ASP A 20 18.76 -8.05 -8.79
CA ASP A 20 17.50 -8.65 -8.36
C ASP A 20 16.37 -8.20 -9.31
N PRO A 21 15.50 -9.10 -9.80
CA PRO A 21 14.36 -8.73 -10.63
C PRO A 21 13.38 -7.78 -9.90
N ARG A 22 13.51 -7.66 -8.59
CA ARG A 22 12.74 -6.74 -7.75
C ARG A 22 13.48 -5.44 -7.46
N SER A 23 14.55 -5.13 -8.18
CA SER A 23 15.47 -4.00 -7.94
C SER A 23 14.78 -2.70 -7.56
N TYR A 24 13.75 -2.34 -8.32
CA TYR A 24 12.99 -1.11 -8.14
C TYR A 24 11.70 -1.30 -7.36
N LEU A 25 11.39 -2.51 -6.89
CA LEU A 25 10.16 -2.79 -6.17
C LEU A 25 10.12 -1.98 -4.88
N ASN A 26 9.23 -0.99 -4.85
CA ASN A 26 8.99 -0.17 -3.69
C ASN A 26 7.56 0.36 -3.65
N TRP A 27 7.15 0.81 -2.48
CA TRP A 27 5.90 1.56 -2.30
C TRP A 27 6.14 2.76 -1.40
N THR A 28 5.71 3.94 -1.83
CA THR A 28 5.84 5.21 -1.10
C THR A 28 4.47 5.82 -0.84
N ARG A 29 4.38 6.68 0.16
CA ARG A 29 3.15 7.40 0.48
C ARG A 29 2.78 8.44 -0.58
N THR A 30 3.75 9.13 -1.13
CA THR A 30 3.55 10.37 -1.92
C THR A 30 3.65 10.16 -3.43
N GLY A 31 3.82 8.95 -3.89
CA GLY A 31 4.08 8.63 -5.29
C GLY A 31 5.56 8.34 -5.57
N GLY A 32 5.87 7.86 -6.76
CA GLY A 32 7.19 7.34 -7.09
C GLY A 32 7.39 5.89 -6.63
N SER A 33 6.31 5.20 -6.31
CA SER A 33 6.30 3.74 -6.16
C SER A 33 6.65 3.08 -7.49
N HIS A 34 7.18 1.86 -7.44
CA HIS A 34 7.61 1.14 -8.63
C HIS A 34 7.40 -0.37 -8.46
N PRO A 35 6.89 -1.08 -9.47
CA PRO A 35 6.87 -2.55 -9.47
C PRO A 35 8.28 -3.10 -9.74
N GLY A 36 8.48 -4.39 -9.46
CA GLY A 36 9.64 -5.13 -9.93
C GLY A 36 9.47 -5.61 -11.38
N ASN A 37 10.47 -6.30 -11.90
CA ASN A 37 10.46 -6.82 -13.27
C ASN A 37 9.40 -7.91 -13.45
N GLY A 38 8.52 -7.72 -14.42
CA GLY A 38 7.50 -8.67 -14.84
C GLY A 38 6.36 -8.85 -13.85
N GLU A 39 5.39 -9.63 -14.24
CA GLU A 39 4.12 -9.80 -13.53
C GLU A 39 4.25 -10.41 -12.13
N LEU A 40 5.27 -11.24 -11.90
CA LEU A 40 5.47 -11.93 -10.62
C LEU A 40 6.05 -11.01 -9.52
N ASN A 41 6.55 -9.85 -9.90
CA ASN A 41 7.15 -8.89 -8.99
C ASN A 41 6.28 -7.64 -8.80
N ALA A 42 4.98 -7.85 -8.66
CA ALA A 42 4.03 -6.77 -8.40
C ALA A 42 4.31 -6.07 -7.07
N ALA A 43 4.13 -4.77 -7.05
CA ALA A 43 4.01 -4.01 -5.81
C ALA A 43 2.61 -4.25 -5.23
N VAL A 44 2.54 -4.75 -3.99
CA VAL A 44 1.26 -5.11 -3.37
C VAL A 44 1.10 -4.40 -2.03
N VAL A 45 -0.07 -3.79 -1.84
CA VAL A 45 -0.56 -3.32 -0.55
C VAL A 45 -1.80 -4.11 -0.18
N ARG A 46 -1.87 -4.55 1.07
CA ARG A 46 -2.97 -5.35 1.62
C ARG A 46 -3.70 -4.59 2.70
N TRP A 47 -5.02 -4.62 2.63
CA TRP A 47 -5.91 -4.29 3.73
C TRP A 47 -6.66 -5.54 4.16
N THR A 48 -6.82 -5.74 5.47
CA THR A 48 -7.57 -6.87 6.02
C THR A 48 -8.84 -6.36 6.68
N ALA A 49 -9.98 -6.94 6.31
CA ALA A 49 -11.28 -6.52 6.81
C ALA A 49 -11.41 -6.78 8.32
N PRO A 50 -11.70 -5.76 9.13
CA PRO A 50 -11.83 -5.91 10.59
C PRO A 50 -13.16 -6.60 11.01
N GLY A 51 -14.11 -6.71 10.10
CA GLY A 51 -15.44 -7.28 10.34
C GLY A 51 -16.16 -7.62 9.05
N ASN A 52 -17.35 -8.19 9.17
CA ASN A 52 -18.25 -8.41 8.03
C ASN A 52 -18.91 -7.08 7.68
N MET A 53 -18.78 -6.63 6.43
CA MET A 53 -19.32 -5.34 5.99
C MET A 53 -19.36 -5.22 4.48
N ARG A 54 -20.01 -4.14 4.02
CA ARG A 54 -19.98 -3.72 2.62
C ARG A 54 -19.06 -2.51 2.51
N ILE A 55 -18.15 -2.55 1.56
CA ILE A 55 -17.16 -1.49 1.35
C ILE A 55 -17.22 -0.94 -0.07
N ARG A 56 -16.71 0.27 -0.22
CA ARG A 56 -16.38 0.89 -1.51
C ARG A 56 -14.94 1.35 -1.47
N ILE A 57 -14.25 1.18 -2.59
CA ILE A 57 -12.87 1.61 -2.75
C ILE A 57 -12.84 2.74 -3.76
N THR A 58 -12.16 3.81 -3.38
CA THR A 58 -11.92 4.98 -4.23
C THR A 58 -10.43 5.26 -4.27
N GLY A 59 -9.97 5.90 -5.34
CA GLY A 59 -8.59 6.31 -5.47
C GLY A 59 -8.27 6.76 -6.88
N LYS A 60 -7.03 7.16 -7.08
CA LYS A 60 -6.50 7.53 -8.38
C LYS A 60 -5.12 6.93 -8.57
N LEU A 61 -4.98 6.06 -9.56
CA LEU A 61 -3.69 5.58 -10.02
C LEU A 61 -3.10 6.61 -10.98
N THR A 62 -1.86 6.99 -10.77
CA THR A 62 -1.15 7.95 -11.62
C THR A 62 0.15 7.37 -12.13
N ARG A 63 0.57 7.82 -13.30
CA ARG A 63 1.83 7.47 -13.92
C ARG A 63 2.48 8.72 -14.50
N PRO A 64 3.63 9.17 -13.97
CA PRO A 64 4.24 10.42 -14.41
C PRO A 64 4.87 10.33 -15.82
N ALA A 65 5.35 9.15 -16.21
CA ALA A 65 6.06 8.92 -17.46
C ALA A 65 5.09 8.67 -18.64
N VAL A 66 4.47 9.71 -19.15
CA VAL A 66 3.57 9.63 -20.32
C VAL A 66 4.40 9.45 -21.61
N ASN A 67 3.90 8.60 -22.52
CA ASN A 67 4.52 8.20 -23.79
C ASN A 67 5.86 7.45 -23.67
N LEU A 68 6.16 6.90 -22.49
CA LEU A 68 7.36 6.10 -22.22
C LEU A 68 6.98 4.75 -21.63
N GLY A 69 7.76 3.69 -21.89
CA GLY A 69 7.49 2.32 -21.43
C GLY A 69 6.24 1.71 -22.07
N ASP A 70 5.77 0.61 -21.55
CA ASP A 70 4.57 -0.10 -22.02
C ASP A 70 3.35 0.07 -21.10
N GLY A 71 3.53 0.73 -19.95
CA GLY A 71 2.49 0.99 -18.96
C GLY A 71 2.46 -0.05 -17.85
N ILE A 72 1.57 0.17 -16.91
CA ILE A 72 1.40 -0.67 -15.71
C ILE A 72 0.03 -1.34 -15.72
N ARG A 73 -0.05 -2.51 -15.08
CA ARG A 73 -1.30 -3.21 -14.84
C ARG A 73 -1.66 -3.11 -13.36
N TRP A 74 -2.87 -2.68 -13.08
CA TRP A 74 -3.45 -2.60 -11.76
C TRP A 74 -4.48 -3.71 -11.56
N ARG A 75 -4.45 -4.37 -10.42
CA ARG A 75 -5.41 -5.40 -10.03
C ARG A 75 -5.93 -5.17 -8.62
N LEU A 76 -7.23 -5.36 -8.46
CA LEU A 76 -7.91 -5.45 -7.19
C LEU A 76 -8.27 -6.91 -6.93
N LEU A 77 -7.80 -7.45 -5.82
CA LEU A 77 -8.09 -8.83 -5.44
C LEU A 77 -8.85 -8.89 -4.12
N LEU A 78 -9.75 -9.84 -4.00
CA LEU A 78 -10.43 -10.23 -2.77
C LEU A 78 -10.00 -11.66 -2.44
N GLY A 79 -9.13 -11.83 -1.44
CA GLY A 79 -8.43 -13.09 -1.26
C GLY A 79 -7.61 -13.45 -2.50
N ASN A 80 -7.94 -14.58 -3.12
CA ASN A 80 -7.29 -15.04 -4.35
C ASN A 80 -8.05 -14.70 -5.65
N GLN A 81 -9.19 -14.04 -5.54
CA GLN A 81 -10.03 -13.70 -6.69
C GLN A 81 -9.70 -12.28 -7.19
N VAL A 82 -9.38 -12.16 -8.48
CA VAL A 82 -9.29 -10.86 -9.15
C VAL A 82 -10.70 -10.33 -9.37
N LEU A 83 -11.02 -9.23 -8.70
CA LEU A 83 -12.31 -8.52 -8.87
C LEU A 83 -12.27 -7.54 -10.03
N ARG A 84 -11.13 -6.91 -10.25
CA ARG A 84 -10.94 -5.92 -11.30
C ARG A 84 -9.49 -5.91 -11.76
N GLU A 85 -9.30 -5.79 -13.05
CA GLU A 85 -7.98 -5.60 -13.66
C GLU A 85 -8.09 -4.49 -14.71
N GLU A 86 -7.14 -3.58 -14.70
CA GLU A 86 -7.03 -2.52 -15.70
C GLU A 86 -5.58 -2.22 -16.03
N THR A 87 -5.36 -1.73 -17.24
CA THR A 87 -4.06 -1.27 -17.70
C THR A 87 -4.06 0.25 -17.83
N LEU A 88 -3.11 0.89 -17.16
CA LEU A 88 -2.76 2.27 -17.40
C LEU A 88 -1.65 2.29 -18.46
N THR A 89 -2.04 2.51 -19.70
CA THR A 89 -1.13 2.45 -20.85
C THR A 89 -0.11 3.58 -20.85
N ALA A 90 0.93 3.47 -21.70
CA ALA A 90 1.93 4.52 -21.87
C ALA A 90 1.35 5.90 -22.18
N LYS A 91 0.20 5.95 -22.86
CA LYS A 91 -0.45 7.22 -23.27
C LYS A 91 -1.32 7.85 -22.19
N GLN A 92 -1.58 7.13 -21.10
CA GLN A 92 -2.47 7.57 -20.03
C GLN A 92 -1.64 8.05 -18.83
N LYS A 93 -2.02 9.19 -18.26
CA LYS A 93 -1.39 9.75 -17.08
C LYS A 93 -2.05 9.26 -15.79
N GLU A 94 -3.35 9.01 -15.83
CA GLU A 94 -4.12 8.67 -14.65
C GLU A 94 -5.29 7.74 -14.96
N LEU A 95 -5.70 6.99 -13.95
CA LEU A 95 -6.87 6.13 -13.95
C LEU A 95 -7.63 6.36 -12.64
N PRO A 96 -8.80 6.99 -12.68
CA PRO A 96 -9.66 7.06 -11.50
C PRO A 96 -10.25 5.68 -11.20
N VAL A 97 -10.23 5.29 -9.95
CA VAL A 97 -10.80 4.02 -9.47
C VAL A 97 -11.94 4.31 -8.53
N LEU A 98 -13.09 3.80 -8.88
CA LEU A 98 -14.28 3.74 -8.04
C LEU A 98 -14.84 2.33 -8.19
N THR A 99 -14.91 1.57 -7.11
CA THR A 99 -15.55 0.26 -7.16
C THR A 99 -17.06 0.36 -6.94
N GLN A 100 -17.75 -0.66 -7.39
CA GLN A 100 -19.08 -0.97 -6.89
C GLN A 100 -18.98 -1.44 -5.43
N GLU A 101 -20.09 -1.81 -4.86
CA GLU A 101 -20.15 -2.44 -3.55
C GLU A 101 -19.43 -3.78 -3.53
N ILE A 102 -18.57 -3.98 -2.52
CA ILE A 102 -17.86 -5.24 -2.27
C ILE A 102 -18.24 -5.72 -0.88
N ALA A 103 -18.80 -6.90 -0.79
CA ALA A 103 -19.03 -7.57 0.49
C ALA A 103 -17.73 -8.24 0.96
N VAL A 104 -17.32 -7.98 2.19
CA VAL A 104 -16.15 -8.59 2.82
C VAL A 104 -16.51 -9.24 4.15
N THR A 105 -15.78 -10.28 4.50
CA THR A 105 -15.90 -10.94 5.80
C THR A 105 -14.69 -10.63 6.68
N LYS A 106 -14.85 -10.74 8.00
CA LYS A 106 -13.76 -10.52 8.95
C LYS A 106 -12.53 -11.37 8.60
N GLY A 107 -11.37 -10.74 8.54
CA GLY A 107 -10.10 -11.38 8.18
C GLY A 107 -9.86 -11.56 6.69
N GLN A 108 -10.81 -11.22 5.84
CA GLN A 108 -10.63 -11.29 4.39
C GLN A 108 -9.71 -10.18 3.89
N ASN A 109 -8.79 -10.53 3.01
CA ASN A 109 -7.81 -9.60 2.45
C ASN A 109 -8.35 -8.94 1.17
N VAL A 110 -8.11 -7.64 1.09
CA VAL A 110 -8.25 -6.84 -0.13
C VAL A 110 -6.85 -6.41 -0.54
N ASP A 111 -6.39 -6.84 -1.70
CA ASP A 111 -5.06 -6.55 -2.21
C ASP A 111 -5.13 -5.61 -3.42
N PHE A 112 -4.27 -4.61 -3.38
CA PHE A 112 -3.99 -3.71 -4.49
C PHE A 112 -2.64 -4.10 -5.07
N ALA A 113 -2.62 -4.67 -6.27
CA ALA A 113 -1.40 -5.13 -6.92
C ALA A 113 -1.13 -4.32 -8.19
N ILE A 114 0.11 -3.87 -8.35
CA ILE A 114 0.56 -3.15 -9.54
C ILE A 114 1.81 -3.80 -10.07
N ASP A 115 1.78 -4.24 -11.32
CA ASP A 115 2.92 -4.84 -12.00
C ASP A 115 3.29 -4.09 -13.29
N ALA A 116 4.52 -4.35 -13.73
CA ALA A 116 5.16 -3.69 -14.87
C ALA A 116 4.77 -4.29 -16.23
N ARG A 117 3.87 -5.28 -16.27
CA ARG A 117 3.57 -6.00 -17.50
C ARG A 117 4.83 -6.66 -18.10
N GLY A 118 5.37 -6.16 -19.20
CA GLY A 118 6.52 -6.71 -19.89
C GLY A 118 7.85 -6.03 -19.61
N ASP A 119 7.83 -4.70 -19.38
CA ASP A 119 9.03 -3.88 -19.22
C ASP A 119 8.85 -2.90 -18.05
N THR A 120 9.80 -2.86 -17.13
CA THR A 120 9.77 -1.96 -15.97
C THR A 120 10.23 -0.53 -16.26
N ASN A 121 10.69 -0.23 -17.46
CA ASN A 121 11.17 1.11 -17.76
C ASN A 121 10.04 2.14 -17.72
N ASN A 122 10.23 3.18 -16.89
CA ASN A 122 9.28 4.27 -16.72
C ASN A 122 7.93 3.88 -16.07
N ASP A 123 7.91 2.86 -15.24
CA ASP A 123 6.71 2.34 -14.59
C ASP A 123 6.52 2.83 -13.15
N SER A 124 7.15 3.94 -12.81
CA SER A 124 6.83 4.65 -11.57
C SER A 124 5.36 5.04 -11.52
N PHE A 125 4.74 4.86 -10.37
CA PHE A 125 3.33 5.17 -10.16
C PHE A 125 3.07 5.86 -8.83
N GLY A 126 1.91 6.49 -8.73
CA GLY A 126 1.30 6.93 -7.49
C GLY A 126 -0.05 6.28 -7.33
N TRP A 127 -0.33 5.72 -6.17
CA TRP A 127 -1.61 5.11 -5.84
C TRP A 127 -1.95 5.37 -4.37
N ALA A 128 -3.07 6.00 -4.11
CA ALA A 128 -3.54 6.33 -2.79
C ALA A 128 -5.02 5.93 -2.65
N PRO A 129 -5.31 4.65 -2.40
CA PRO A 129 -6.67 4.17 -2.20
C PRO A 129 -7.24 4.56 -0.85
N SER A 130 -8.55 4.73 -0.81
CA SER A 130 -9.36 4.86 0.39
C SER A 130 -10.45 3.81 0.40
N ILE A 131 -10.71 3.20 1.55
CA ILE A 131 -11.74 2.20 1.78
C ILE A 131 -12.80 2.79 2.70
N GLN A 132 -14.04 2.83 2.24
CA GLN A 132 -15.18 3.33 2.98
C GLN A 132 -16.18 2.20 3.27
N GLN A 133 -16.67 2.16 4.49
CA GLN A 133 -17.83 1.33 4.84
C GLN A 133 -19.08 2.00 4.29
N LEU A 134 -19.94 1.23 3.63
CA LEU A 134 -21.19 1.76 3.06
C LEU A 134 -22.25 1.99 4.13
N ASP A 135 -22.32 1.11 5.11
CA ASP A 135 -23.24 1.27 6.24
C ASP A 135 -22.64 2.27 7.23
N GLY A 136 -23.14 3.52 7.19
CA GLY A 136 -22.66 4.62 8.03
C GLY A 136 -21.63 5.56 7.39
N ALA A 137 -21.25 5.33 6.13
CA ALA A 137 -20.35 6.17 5.33
C ALA A 137 -19.00 6.50 6.01
N LYS A 138 -18.48 5.57 6.84
CA LYS A 138 -17.22 5.75 7.58
C LYS A 138 -16.02 5.37 6.70
N THR A 139 -15.01 6.23 6.65
CA THR A 139 -13.70 5.84 6.12
C THR A 139 -13.06 4.84 7.09
N LEU A 140 -12.77 3.65 6.60
CA LEU A 140 -12.15 2.56 7.38
C LEU A 140 -10.63 2.60 7.28
N TRP A 141 -10.13 3.02 6.13
CA TRP A 141 -8.72 3.06 5.84
C TRP A 141 -8.45 4.06 4.72
N ASP A 142 -7.41 4.86 4.90
CA ASP A 142 -6.91 5.79 3.90
C ASP A 142 -5.39 5.61 3.78
N PHE A 143 -4.93 5.30 2.58
CA PHE A 143 -3.53 5.01 2.34
C PHE A 143 -2.61 6.16 2.75
N THR A 144 -3.04 7.41 2.54
CA THR A 144 -2.19 8.58 2.82
C THR A 144 -1.93 8.78 4.30
N THR A 145 -2.87 8.38 5.16
CA THR A 145 -2.76 8.50 6.62
C THR A 145 -2.23 7.24 7.30
N GLU A 146 -2.57 6.08 6.75
CA GLU A 146 -2.28 4.77 7.38
C GLU A 146 -0.98 4.13 6.86
N PHE A 147 -0.40 4.65 5.78
CA PHE A 147 0.85 4.12 5.25
C PHE A 147 2.01 4.46 6.18
N SER A 148 2.54 3.43 6.81
CA SER A 148 3.59 3.56 7.82
C SER A 148 4.58 2.40 7.75
N GLY A 149 5.68 2.54 8.45
CA GLY A 149 6.62 1.46 8.72
C GLY A 149 6.04 0.39 9.66
N PRO A 150 6.88 -0.58 10.05
CA PRO A 150 6.48 -1.57 11.02
C PRO A 150 5.98 -0.86 12.28
N GLN A 151 4.79 -1.23 12.72
CA GLN A 151 4.34 -0.82 14.05
C GLN A 151 5.30 -1.47 15.04
N THR A 152 6.09 -0.68 15.73
CA THR A 152 6.79 -1.15 16.92
C THR A 152 5.73 -1.48 17.96
N VAL A 153 5.30 -2.72 17.98
CA VAL A 153 4.59 -3.22 19.15
C VAL A 153 5.60 -3.17 20.28
N MET A 154 5.43 -2.21 21.20
CA MET A 154 6.23 -2.18 22.41
C MET A 154 6.09 -3.53 23.07
N ASP A 155 7.20 -4.17 23.37
CA ASP A 155 7.16 -5.35 24.23
C ASP A 155 6.60 -4.99 25.61
N ALA A 156 6.23 -5.99 26.40
CA ALA A 156 5.62 -5.77 27.70
C ALA A 156 6.52 -4.90 28.62
N TRP A 157 7.83 -4.98 28.47
CA TRP A 157 8.79 -4.20 29.26
C TRP A 157 8.86 -2.75 28.80
N GLN A 158 8.83 -2.51 27.51
CA GLN A 158 8.78 -1.16 26.93
C GLN A 158 7.48 -0.45 27.31
N ALA A 159 6.34 -1.17 27.22
CA ALA A 159 5.04 -0.65 27.64
C ALA A 159 5.00 -0.33 29.15
N TYR A 160 5.59 -1.20 29.97
CA TYR A 160 5.71 -0.99 31.39
C TYR A 160 6.62 0.19 31.75
N ALA A 161 7.79 0.30 31.08
CA ALA A 161 8.70 1.42 31.26
C ALA A 161 8.05 2.76 30.85
N GLN A 162 7.31 2.79 29.76
CA GLN A 162 6.57 3.98 29.34
C GLN A 162 5.46 4.34 30.32
N ALA A 163 4.71 3.35 30.83
CA ALA A 163 3.72 3.58 31.86
C ALA A 163 4.34 4.16 33.14
N LEU A 164 5.50 3.63 33.58
CA LEU A 164 6.24 4.18 34.72
C LEU A 164 6.70 5.61 34.48
N LEU A 165 7.22 5.92 33.30
CA LEU A 165 7.63 7.29 32.97
C LEU A 165 6.46 8.26 32.95
N CYS A 166 5.30 7.84 32.44
CA CYS A 166 4.07 8.64 32.42
C CYS A 166 3.43 8.80 33.81
N THR A 167 3.64 7.85 34.72
CA THR A 167 3.11 7.91 36.10
C THR A 167 4.06 8.60 37.06
N ASN A 168 5.33 8.74 36.70
CA ASN A 168 6.38 9.24 37.57
C ASN A 168 6.59 10.77 37.48
N GLU A 169 5.71 11.48 36.80
CA GLU A 169 5.68 12.96 36.89
C GLU A 169 5.40 13.47 38.34
N ALA A 170 5.06 12.54 39.23
CA ALA A 170 4.74 12.89 40.61
C ALA A 170 5.88 12.68 41.63
N VAL A 171 7.04 12.19 41.21
CA VAL A 171 8.06 11.73 42.20
C VAL A 171 9.34 12.56 42.21
N PHE A 172 9.47 13.59 41.39
CA PHE A 172 10.51 14.59 41.58
C PHE A 172 9.91 15.82 42.27
N VAL A 173 9.58 15.66 43.54
CA VAL A 173 9.45 16.77 44.48
C VAL A 173 10.69 16.76 45.33
N ASP A 174 11.51 17.78 45.19
CA ASP A 174 12.64 18.09 46.07
C ASP A 174 12.22 18.17 47.54
#